data_b3af1295be7c054bb976f60a9cdf5832
#
_entry.id   b3af1295be7c054bb976f60a9cdf5832
#
_cell.length_a   1.000
_cell.length_b   1.000
_cell.length_c   1.000
_cell.angle_alpha   90.00
_cell.angle_beta   90.00
_cell.angle_gamma   90.00
#
_symmetry.space_group_name_H-M   'P 1'
#
loop_
_entity.id
_entity.type
_entity.pdbx_description
1 polymer ?
#
loop_
_entity_poly.entity_id
_entity_poly.type
_entity_poly.pdbx_seq_one_letter_code
_entity_poly.pdbx_strand_id
1 'polypeptide(L)'
;KKILESCGVETVMCLPFDVDRDYELPKTMDFRDLHREIKNADMLVCFGGDGTILHASKIATAHGLPILGVNIGTMGFIAELEAGELELLRKLPTGDYTLEPRSMIDVTVTGANGQKLLHETALNDAVVTKGAIARVVQVSVYCDNVEATSFSGDGVIISTPTGSTAYSM
;
A
#
# COMPACT_ATOMS: atom_id res chain seq x y z
N LYS A 1 -12.05 15.42 7.03
CA LYS A 1 -12.70 15.36 8.35
C LYS A 1 -14.03 16.09 8.34
N LYS A 2 -14.08 17.44 8.27
CA LYS A 2 -15.32 18.24 8.36
C LYS A 2 -16.42 17.79 7.38
N ILE A 3 -16.09 17.40 6.16
CA ILE A 3 -17.03 16.92 5.14
C ILE A 3 -17.77 15.66 5.64
N LEU A 4 -17.03 14.66 6.08
CA LEU A 4 -17.59 13.39 6.57
C LEU A 4 -18.38 13.59 7.87
N GLU A 5 -17.86 14.37 8.81
CA GLU A 5 -18.57 14.70 10.06
C GLU A 5 -19.90 15.43 9.80
N SER A 6 -19.95 16.32 8.76
CA SER A 6 -21.20 16.97 8.36
C SER A 6 -22.25 16.01 7.79
N CYS A 7 -21.83 14.80 7.41
CA CYS A 7 -22.70 13.72 6.95
C CYS A 7 -23.02 12.69 8.06
N GLY A 8 -22.62 12.97 9.31
CA GLY A 8 -22.86 12.08 10.45
C GLY A 8 -21.89 10.92 10.58
N VAL A 9 -20.74 10.96 9.87
CA VAL A 9 -19.69 9.93 9.93
C VAL A 9 -18.72 10.26 11.05
N GLU A 10 -18.46 9.31 11.93
CA GLU A 10 -17.37 9.41 12.89
C GLU A 10 -16.04 9.31 12.17
N THR A 11 -15.13 10.25 12.43
CA THR A 11 -13.83 10.30 11.78
C THR A 11 -12.70 10.44 12.78
N VAL A 12 -11.72 9.54 12.64
CA VAL A 12 -10.49 9.57 13.42
C VAL A 12 -9.32 9.90 12.48
N MET A 13 -8.43 10.76 12.91
CA MET A 13 -7.22 11.08 12.17
C MET A 13 -6.04 10.31 12.73
N CYS A 14 -5.32 9.63 11.85
CA CYS A 14 -4.14 8.86 12.21
C CYS A 14 -2.98 9.24 11.30
N LEU A 15 -1.76 9.03 11.77
CA LEU A 15 -0.57 9.12 10.94
C LEU A 15 -0.26 7.74 10.35
N PRO A 16 0.19 7.68 9.08
CA PRO A 16 0.46 6.41 8.41
C PRO A 16 1.77 5.74 8.87
N PHE A 17 2.63 6.48 9.58
CA PHE A 17 3.93 6.04 10.07
C PHE A 17 4.28 6.78 11.37
N ASP A 18 5.23 6.24 12.10
CA ASP A 18 5.79 6.93 13.26
C ASP A 18 6.48 8.22 12.82
N VAL A 19 6.05 9.31 13.43
CA VAL A 19 6.64 10.63 13.17
C VAL A 19 7.92 10.76 13.99
N ASP A 20 8.99 11.24 13.37
CA ASP A 20 10.21 11.57 14.07
C ASP A 20 9.91 12.49 15.25
N ARG A 21 10.56 12.25 16.39
CA ARG A 21 10.34 12.98 17.66
C ARG A 21 10.52 14.49 17.53
N ASP A 22 11.25 14.95 16.51
CA ASP A 22 11.51 16.35 16.24
C ASP A 22 10.45 17.02 15.34
N TYR A 23 9.43 16.27 14.88
CA TYR A 23 8.35 16.83 14.06
C TYR A 23 7.19 17.28 14.94
N GLU A 24 6.96 18.59 14.99
CA GLU A 24 5.82 19.15 15.71
C GLU A 24 4.52 19.00 14.91
N LEU A 25 3.66 18.09 15.35
CA LEU A 25 2.31 17.97 14.81
C LEU A 25 1.48 19.22 15.13
N PRO A 26 0.55 19.62 14.20
CA PRO A 26 -0.33 20.73 14.45
C PRO A 26 -1.17 20.49 15.72
N LYS A 27 -1.05 21.36 16.72
CA LYS A 27 -1.79 21.27 18.01
C LYS A 27 -3.32 21.33 17.85
N THR A 28 -3.79 21.73 16.67
CA THR A 28 -5.23 21.82 16.35
C THR A 28 -5.81 20.50 15.85
N MET A 29 -5.00 19.48 15.67
CA MET A 29 -5.39 18.17 15.18
C MET A 29 -5.07 17.11 16.22
N ASP A 30 -6.07 16.30 16.55
CA ASP A 30 -5.92 15.13 17.43
C ASP A 30 -5.63 13.92 16.57
N PHE A 31 -4.37 13.46 16.58
CA PHE A 31 -3.95 12.24 15.89
C PHE A 31 -3.92 11.08 16.87
N ARG A 32 -4.51 9.97 16.46
CA ARG A 32 -4.56 8.74 17.23
C ARG A 32 -3.71 7.64 16.60
N ASP A 33 -3.50 6.58 17.36
CA ASP A 33 -2.77 5.40 16.91
C ASP A 33 -3.58 4.61 15.88
N LEU A 34 -3.08 4.53 14.65
CA LEU A 34 -3.72 3.83 13.55
C LEU A 34 -3.98 2.35 13.87
N HIS A 35 -3.03 1.66 14.50
CA HIS A 35 -3.18 0.24 14.82
C HIS A 35 -4.27 -0.07 15.86
N ARG A 36 -4.65 0.92 16.64
CA ARG A 36 -5.77 0.81 17.59
C ARG A 36 -7.09 1.12 16.93
N GLU A 37 -7.16 2.25 16.23
CA GLU A 37 -8.39 2.78 15.67
C GLU A 37 -8.90 1.95 14.48
N ILE A 38 -8.00 1.40 13.68
CA ILE A 38 -8.34 0.65 12.46
C ILE A 38 -9.24 -0.57 12.73
N LYS A 39 -9.18 -1.14 13.93
CA LYS A 39 -9.98 -2.31 14.33
C LYS A 39 -11.47 -2.04 14.37
N ASN A 40 -11.86 -0.76 14.52
CA ASN A 40 -13.23 -0.31 14.62
C ASN A 40 -13.65 0.56 13.42
N ALA A 41 -12.82 0.62 12.39
CA ALA A 41 -13.09 1.41 11.19
C ALA A 41 -13.82 0.56 10.14
N ASP A 42 -14.66 1.20 9.34
CA ASP A 42 -15.34 0.61 8.18
C ASP A 42 -14.55 0.85 6.90
N MET A 43 -13.74 1.89 6.84
CA MET A 43 -12.94 2.29 5.67
C MET A 43 -11.72 3.11 6.09
N LEU A 44 -10.65 2.99 5.35
CA LEU A 44 -9.46 3.83 5.48
C LEU A 44 -9.41 4.86 4.33
N VAL A 45 -9.49 6.14 4.66
CA VAL A 45 -9.27 7.23 3.68
C VAL A 45 -7.85 7.74 3.84
N CYS A 46 -7.04 7.53 2.81
CA CYS A 46 -5.61 7.81 2.82
C CYS A 46 -5.31 9.08 2.03
N PHE A 47 -4.68 10.07 2.66
CA PHE A 47 -4.27 11.33 2.03
C PHE A 47 -2.77 11.31 1.79
N GLY A 48 -2.35 11.31 0.53
CA GLY A 48 -0.93 11.26 0.17
C GLY A 48 -0.72 10.91 -1.29
N GLY A 49 0.51 10.55 -1.65
CA GLY A 49 0.83 9.94 -2.93
C GLY A 49 0.80 8.41 -2.85
N ASP A 50 1.15 7.75 -3.96
CA ASP A 50 1.13 6.28 -4.10
C ASP A 50 1.88 5.56 -2.96
N GLY A 51 3.04 6.06 -2.54
CA GLY A 51 3.80 5.45 -1.44
C GLY A 51 3.04 5.41 -0.11
N THR A 52 2.25 6.44 0.19
CA THR A 52 1.41 6.49 1.40
C THR A 52 0.28 5.47 1.30
N ILE A 53 -0.35 5.35 0.13
CA ILE A 53 -1.44 4.38 -0.13
C ILE A 53 -0.89 2.95 -0.06
N LEU A 54 0.28 2.68 -0.64
CA LEU A 54 0.95 1.39 -0.56
C LEU A 54 1.28 0.98 0.88
N HIS A 55 1.75 1.93 1.70
CA HIS A 55 1.97 1.65 3.12
C HIS A 55 0.66 1.35 3.85
N ALA A 56 -0.36 2.16 3.63
CA ALA A 56 -1.68 1.99 4.23
C ALA A 56 -2.35 0.68 3.80
N SER A 57 -2.12 0.21 2.57
CA SER A 57 -2.71 -1.02 2.05
C SER A 57 -2.29 -2.26 2.84
N LYS A 58 -1.05 -2.33 3.31
CA LYS A 58 -0.58 -3.44 4.17
C LYS A 58 -1.39 -3.53 5.46
N ILE A 59 -1.64 -2.38 6.08
CA ILE A 59 -2.37 -2.31 7.36
C ILE A 59 -3.85 -2.63 7.11
N ALA A 60 -4.46 -2.03 6.11
CA ALA A 60 -5.88 -2.22 5.80
C ALA A 60 -6.18 -3.67 5.39
N THR A 61 -5.32 -4.30 4.58
CA THR A 61 -5.46 -5.70 4.15
C THR A 61 -5.48 -6.65 5.34
N ALA A 62 -4.63 -6.43 6.35
CA ALA A 62 -4.61 -7.24 7.56
C ALA A 62 -5.95 -7.18 8.34
N HIS A 63 -6.77 -6.16 8.10
CA HIS A 63 -8.08 -5.95 8.74
C HIS A 63 -9.26 -6.12 7.78
N GLY A 64 -9.02 -6.45 6.51
CA GLY A 64 -10.07 -6.61 5.50
C GLY A 64 -10.80 -5.31 5.16
N LEU A 65 -10.15 -4.15 5.34
CA LEU A 65 -10.76 -2.84 5.13
C LEU A 65 -10.54 -2.32 3.71
N PRO A 66 -11.58 -1.72 3.10
CA PRO A 66 -11.41 -0.97 1.87
C PRO A 66 -10.61 0.31 2.10
N ILE A 67 -9.89 0.75 1.06
CA ILE A 67 -9.09 1.96 1.06
C ILE A 67 -9.62 2.90 -0.01
N LEU A 68 -9.70 4.19 0.32
CA LEU A 68 -9.88 5.27 -0.63
C LEU A 68 -8.64 6.16 -0.60
N GLY A 69 -7.93 6.24 -1.70
CA GLY A 69 -6.78 7.13 -1.87
C GLY A 69 -7.20 8.51 -2.33
N VAL A 70 -6.66 9.54 -1.68
CA VAL A 70 -6.81 10.95 -2.09
C VAL A 70 -5.42 11.51 -2.35
N ASN A 71 -5.14 11.83 -3.60
CA ASN A 71 -3.87 12.44 -4.00
C ASN A 71 -3.81 13.91 -3.55
N ILE A 72 -2.79 14.25 -2.77
CA ILE A 72 -2.51 15.62 -2.31
C ILE A 72 -1.15 16.13 -2.77
N GLY A 73 -0.49 15.40 -3.65
CA GLY A 73 0.85 15.70 -4.14
C GLY A 73 0.94 15.70 -5.67
N THR A 74 2.01 15.11 -6.19
CA THR A 74 2.17 14.87 -7.63
C THR A 74 1.24 13.74 -8.06
N MET A 75 0.80 13.80 -9.34
CA MET A 75 -0.08 12.78 -9.92
C MET A 75 0.44 11.36 -9.64
N GLY A 76 -0.41 10.52 -9.08
CA GLY A 76 -0.18 9.10 -8.82
C GLY A 76 -1.09 8.21 -9.67
N PHE A 77 -0.86 6.91 -9.64
CA PHE A 77 -1.63 5.91 -10.39
C PHE A 77 -2.61 5.11 -9.53
N ILE A 78 -2.53 5.27 -8.19
CA ILE A 78 -3.27 4.43 -7.24
C ILE A 78 -4.42 5.18 -6.57
N ALA A 79 -4.28 6.51 -6.42
CA ALA A 79 -5.32 7.33 -5.79
C ALA A 79 -6.56 7.46 -6.69
N GLU A 80 -7.74 7.35 -6.09
CA GLU A 80 -9.04 7.47 -6.77
C GLU A 80 -9.54 8.92 -6.84
N LEU A 81 -9.13 9.77 -5.91
CA LEU A 81 -9.55 11.18 -5.85
C LEU A 81 -8.35 12.13 -5.86
N GLU A 82 -8.57 13.29 -6.43
CA GLU A 82 -7.67 14.43 -6.34
C GLU A 82 -8.10 15.40 -5.22
N ALA A 83 -7.15 16.27 -4.78
CA ALA A 83 -7.43 17.25 -3.73
C ALA A 83 -8.62 18.19 -4.02
N GLY A 84 -8.94 18.43 -5.30
CA GLY A 84 -10.09 19.23 -5.74
C GLY A 84 -11.43 18.49 -5.66
N GLU A 85 -11.44 17.19 -5.43
CA GLU A 85 -12.62 16.32 -5.50
C GLU A 85 -13.14 15.88 -4.12
N LEU A 86 -12.68 16.49 -3.06
CA LEU A 86 -13.01 16.10 -1.68
C LEU A 86 -14.52 16.10 -1.36
N GLU A 87 -15.33 16.85 -2.09
CA GLU A 87 -16.79 16.83 -1.93
C GLU A 87 -17.41 15.47 -2.29
N LEU A 88 -16.73 14.65 -3.12
CA LEU A 88 -17.16 13.29 -3.42
C LEU A 88 -17.13 12.36 -2.19
N LEU A 89 -16.38 12.71 -1.15
CA LEU A 89 -16.41 11.99 0.13
C LEU A 89 -17.82 11.92 0.74
N ARG A 90 -18.73 12.83 0.38
CA ARG A 90 -20.14 12.79 0.80
C ARG A 90 -20.89 11.55 0.32
N LYS A 91 -20.38 10.88 -0.70
CA LYS A 91 -20.96 9.66 -1.25
C LYS A 91 -20.69 8.42 -0.36
N LEU A 92 -19.65 8.45 0.46
CA LEU A 92 -19.26 7.30 1.30
C LEU A 92 -20.40 6.85 2.24
N PRO A 93 -21.01 7.72 3.05
CA PRO A 93 -22.06 7.30 3.97
C PRO A 93 -23.37 6.87 3.27
N THR A 94 -23.56 7.23 2.02
CA THR A 94 -24.74 6.82 1.23
C THR A 94 -24.53 5.52 0.47
N GLY A 95 -23.31 4.98 0.44
CA GLY A 95 -22.95 3.81 -0.34
C GLY A 95 -22.91 4.04 -1.85
N ASP A 96 -22.89 5.31 -2.30
CA ASP A 96 -22.80 5.67 -3.73
C ASP A 96 -21.34 5.58 -4.23
N TYR A 97 -20.78 4.40 -4.15
CA TYR A 97 -19.45 4.04 -4.65
C TYR A 97 -19.38 2.55 -4.99
N THR A 98 -18.35 2.16 -5.71
CA THR A 98 -18.05 0.76 -6.00
C THR A 98 -16.72 0.36 -5.38
N LEU A 99 -16.60 -0.90 -4.95
CA LEU A 99 -15.33 -1.47 -4.51
C LEU A 99 -14.66 -2.19 -5.67
N GLU A 100 -13.41 -1.85 -5.95
CA GLU A 100 -12.58 -2.52 -6.93
C GLU A 100 -11.63 -3.50 -6.21
N PRO A 101 -11.77 -4.81 -6.40
CA PRO A 101 -10.85 -5.77 -5.83
C PRO A 101 -9.50 -5.72 -6.56
N ARG A 102 -8.41 -5.63 -5.80
CA ARG A 102 -7.04 -5.63 -6.33
C ARG A 102 -6.28 -6.87 -5.87
N SER A 103 -5.60 -7.52 -6.82
CA SER A 103 -4.72 -8.64 -6.51
C SER A 103 -3.49 -8.16 -5.76
N MET A 104 -3.04 -8.96 -4.79
CA MET A 104 -1.77 -8.75 -4.08
C MET A 104 -0.87 -9.96 -4.27
N ILE A 105 0.43 -9.76 -4.11
CA ILE A 105 1.43 -10.84 -4.09
C ILE A 105 1.75 -11.18 -2.63
N ASP A 106 1.66 -12.46 -2.29
CA ASP A 106 2.17 -13.00 -1.03
C ASP A 106 3.60 -13.49 -1.23
N VAL A 107 4.54 -12.89 -0.53
CA VAL A 107 5.98 -13.09 -0.70
C VAL A 107 6.56 -13.82 0.50
N THR A 108 7.13 -14.99 0.28
CA THR A 108 7.93 -15.69 1.29
C THR A 108 9.36 -15.85 0.81
N VAL A 109 10.32 -15.38 1.60
CA VAL A 109 11.75 -15.62 1.37
C VAL A 109 12.20 -16.76 2.28
N THR A 110 12.82 -17.78 1.68
CA THR A 110 13.30 -18.96 2.37
C THR A 110 14.81 -19.06 2.20
N GLY A 111 15.53 -19.29 3.28
CA GLY A 111 16.97 -19.53 3.25
C GLY A 111 17.33 -20.91 2.70
N ALA A 112 18.61 -21.13 2.40
CA ALA A 112 19.12 -22.38 1.85
C ALA A 112 18.87 -23.62 2.73
N ASN A 113 18.70 -23.41 4.03
CA ASN A 113 18.36 -24.46 5.02
C ASN A 113 16.84 -24.64 5.22
N GLY A 114 16.00 -24.00 4.37
CA GLY A 114 14.55 -24.07 4.44
C GLY A 114 13.90 -23.15 5.48
N GLN A 115 14.70 -22.35 6.22
CA GLN A 115 14.13 -21.40 7.19
C GLN A 115 13.43 -20.24 6.48
N LYS A 116 12.28 -19.83 7.00
CA LYS A 116 11.57 -18.64 6.55
C LYS A 116 12.30 -17.39 7.07
N LEU A 117 12.75 -16.56 6.14
CA LEU A 117 13.50 -15.32 6.44
C LEU A 117 12.60 -14.09 6.40
N LEU A 118 11.61 -14.09 5.51
CA LEU A 118 10.67 -12.98 5.33
C LEU A 118 9.31 -13.53 4.90
N HIS A 119 8.25 -12.85 5.33
CA HIS A 119 6.91 -13.03 4.78
C HIS A 119 6.21 -11.69 4.75
N GLU A 120 5.82 -11.24 3.57
CA GLU A 120 5.20 -9.95 3.35
C GLU A 120 4.18 -10.03 2.20
N THR A 121 3.24 -9.10 2.17
CA THR A 121 2.33 -8.90 1.05
C THR A 121 2.65 -7.60 0.31
N ALA A 122 2.51 -7.61 -1.00
CA ALA A 122 2.74 -6.43 -1.83
C ALA A 122 1.54 -6.14 -2.75
N LEU A 123 1.12 -4.89 -2.80
CA LEU A 123 0.09 -4.43 -3.73
C LEU A 123 0.68 -4.19 -5.14
N ASN A 124 1.92 -3.71 -5.21
CA ASN A 124 2.59 -3.43 -6.49
C ASN A 124 3.46 -4.60 -6.96
N ASP A 125 4.60 -4.80 -6.30
CA ASP A 125 5.62 -5.72 -6.76
C ASP A 125 6.50 -6.26 -5.62
N ALA A 126 7.21 -7.35 -5.93
CA ALA A 126 8.29 -7.90 -5.14
C ALA A 126 9.57 -7.81 -5.96
N VAL A 127 10.54 -7.07 -5.46
CA VAL A 127 11.83 -6.84 -6.10
C VAL A 127 12.90 -7.69 -5.44
N VAL A 128 13.51 -8.59 -6.20
CA VAL A 128 14.67 -9.35 -5.77
C VAL A 128 15.89 -8.82 -6.53
N THR A 129 16.82 -8.22 -5.83
CA THR A 129 18.00 -7.58 -6.43
C THR A 129 19.30 -8.04 -5.79
N LYS A 130 20.39 -7.87 -6.53
CA LYS A 130 21.74 -8.14 -6.05
C LYS A 130 22.08 -7.32 -4.79
N GLY A 131 22.77 -7.94 -3.84
CA GLY A 131 23.21 -7.26 -2.62
C GLY A 131 24.47 -6.43 -2.76
N ALA A 132 25.19 -6.50 -3.90
CA ALA A 132 26.44 -5.77 -4.15
C ALA A 132 26.49 -5.19 -5.57
N ILE A 133 26.94 -3.94 -5.68
CA ILE A 133 26.93 -3.16 -6.94
C ILE A 133 27.71 -3.85 -8.10
N ALA A 134 28.81 -4.51 -7.79
CA ALA A 134 29.72 -5.08 -8.81
C ALA A 134 29.51 -6.58 -9.10
N ARG A 135 28.40 -7.17 -8.68
CA ARG A 135 28.11 -8.60 -8.89
C ARG A 135 26.81 -8.78 -9.64
N VAL A 136 26.84 -9.68 -10.61
CA VAL A 136 25.65 -10.21 -11.28
C VAL A 136 25.15 -11.41 -10.48
N VAL A 137 23.84 -11.55 -10.33
CA VAL A 137 23.22 -12.72 -9.72
C VAL A 137 22.64 -13.64 -10.79
N GLN A 138 22.65 -14.93 -10.52
CA GLN A 138 21.95 -15.91 -11.34
C GLN A 138 20.56 -16.13 -10.73
N VAL A 139 19.55 -15.96 -11.56
CA VAL A 139 18.14 -16.09 -11.19
C VAL A 139 17.54 -17.21 -12.01
N SER A 140 16.92 -18.19 -11.36
CA SER A 140 16.05 -19.19 -11.98
C SER A 140 14.62 -18.96 -11.52
N VAL A 141 13.72 -18.85 -12.47
CA VAL A 141 12.30 -18.61 -12.21
C VAL A 141 11.52 -19.88 -12.48
N TYR A 142 10.73 -20.30 -11.52
CA TYR A 142 9.89 -21.48 -11.61
C TYR A 142 8.40 -21.08 -11.47
N CYS A 143 7.55 -21.70 -12.25
CA CYS A 143 6.10 -21.61 -12.11
C CYS A 143 5.58 -23.04 -11.88
N ASP A 144 4.89 -23.28 -10.79
CA ASP A 144 4.36 -24.62 -10.39
C ASP A 144 5.42 -25.72 -10.46
N ASN A 145 6.64 -25.45 -9.98
CA ASN A 145 7.82 -26.32 -9.99
C ASN A 145 8.39 -26.62 -11.41
N VAL A 146 7.93 -25.96 -12.45
CA VAL A 146 8.50 -26.03 -13.80
C VAL A 146 9.38 -24.80 -14.01
N GLU A 147 10.62 -25.00 -14.44
CA GLU A 147 11.53 -23.90 -14.78
C GLU A 147 10.99 -23.14 -15.99
N ALA A 148 10.65 -21.87 -15.77
CA ALA A 148 10.18 -20.96 -16.82
C ALA A 148 11.36 -20.31 -17.55
N THR A 149 12.37 -19.88 -16.80
CA THR A 149 13.58 -19.25 -17.36
C THR A 149 14.71 -19.19 -16.35
N SER A 150 15.94 -19.09 -16.84
CA SER A 150 17.14 -18.81 -16.05
C SER A 150 17.99 -17.77 -16.77
N PHE A 151 18.46 -16.78 -16.02
CA PHE A 151 19.30 -15.71 -16.57
C PHE A 151 20.26 -15.15 -15.54
N SER A 152 21.25 -14.40 -16.01
CA SER A 152 22.15 -13.62 -15.17
C SER A 152 21.83 -12.14 -15.34
N GLY A 153 21.67 -11.43 -14.22
CA GLY A 153 21.27 -10.02 -14.25
C GLY A 153 21.40 -9.34 -12.91
N ASP A 154 20.76 -8.20 -12.78
CA ASP A 154 20.74 -7.42 -11.54
C ASP A 154 19.68 -7.92 -10.53
N GLY A 155 18.70 -8.66 -11.04
CA GLY A 155 17.61 -9.19 -10.24
C GLY A 155 16.36 -9.50 -11.06
N VAL A 156 15.22 -9.64 -10.39
CA VAL A 156 13.90 -9.87 -10.99
C VAL A 156 12.85 -9.06 -10.24
N ILE A 157 11.85 -8.58 -10.98
CA ILE A 157 10.67 -7.93 -10.45
C ILE A 157 9.46 -8.80 -10.78
N ILE A 158 8.67 -9.10 -9.76
CA ILE A 158 7.41 -9.83 -9.89
C ILE A 158 6.30 -8.86 -9.48
N SER A 159 5.45 -8.44 -10.42
CA SER A 159 4.43 -7.43 -10.17
C SER A 159 3.01 -7.96 -10.25
N THR A 160 2.12 -7.30 -9.52
CA THR A 160 0.68 -7.40 -9.69
C THR A 160 0.23 -6.61 -10.92
N PRO A 161 -1.03 -6.75 -11.38
CA PRO A 161 -1.59 -5.84 -12.38
C PRO A 161 -1.49 -4.37 -11.98
N THR A 162 -1.67 -4.03 -10.69
CA THR A 162 -1.53 -2.66 -10.17
C THR A 162 -0.08 -2.16 -10.30
N GLY A 163 0.91 -2.99 -9.94
CA GLY A 163 2.34 -2.61 -9.99
C GLY A 163 2.95 -2.67 -11.36
N SER A 164 2.31 -3.32 -12.34
CA SER A 164 2.87 -3.51 -13.69
C SER A 164 3.10 -2.18 -14.45
N THR A 165 2.41 -1.12 -14.07
CA THR A 165 2.59 0.21 -14.65
C THR A 165 3.84 0.94 -14.17
N ALA A 166 4.52 0.45 -13.13
CA ALA A 166 5.71 1.09 -12.57
C ALA A 166 7.00 0.66 -13.29
N TYR A 167 7.32 -0.64 -13.26
CA TYR A 167 8.62 -1.15 -13.72
C TYR A 167 8.53 -2.28 -14.75
N SER A 168 7.34 -2.73 -15.13
CA SER A 168 7.12 -3.86 -16.05
C SER A 168 6.67 -3.43 -17.45
N MET A 169 6.91 -2.17 -17.81
CA MET A 169 6.67 -1.65 -19.17
C MET A 169 7.88 -1.85 -20.05
#